data_dad8d25cb44c5ad29c9d2ee74506f656
#
_entry.id   dad8d25cb44c5ad29c9d2ee74506f656
#
_cell.length_a   1.000
_cell.length_b   1.000
_cell.length_c   1.000
_cell.angle_alpha   90.00
_cell.angle_beta   90.00
_cell.angle_gamma   90.00
#
_symmetry.space_group_name_H-M   'P 1'
#
loop_
_entity.id
_entity.type
_entity.pdbx_description
1 polymer ?
#
loop_
_entity_poly.entity_id
_entity_poly.type
_entity_poly.pdbx_seq_one_letter_code
_entity_poly.pdbx_strand_id
1 'polypeptide(L)'
;EAGGYSNLVLKSQLARFAGTAQEKAFAAAVFYGAVERKNTLDYCLGKFLQKPLSRLDAPVRAILRAGLYQAKYMQSVPVHAAVSESVALCRRMKKASAAGLVNAVLRRAAAVDVEKEAFESETQRLCVQYSVSQPVAVLLQTQLPAYAERLLAASFEKPALAVRVNTLKTTPQALSASLAAHGVAAKPGRVANSLLLEGAGDVAALPEFCEGLFHVQSEASQAACAALAPRPGEKVLDVCAAPGGKSAT
;
A
#
# COMPACT_ATOMS: atom_id res chain seq x y z
N GLU A 1 -2.18 9.54 12.90
CA GLU A 1 -1.44 10.80 13.10
C GLU A 1 -0.65 10.83 14.44
N ALA A 2 -0.89 9.88 15.33
CA ALA A 2 -0.22 9.80 16.64
C ALA A 2 1.02 8.88 16.65
N GLY A 3 1.65 8.61 15.50
CA GLY A 3 2.89 7.83 15.41
C GLY A 3 2.71 6.30 15.47
N GLY A 4 1.50 5.80 15.32
CA GLY A 4 1.24 4.35 15.28
C GLY A 4 1.53 3.75 13.92
N TYR A 5 1.93 2.48 13.89
CA TYR A 5 2.04 1.70 12.66
C TYR A 5 0.66 1.51 12.03
N SER A 6 0.48 1.93 10.77
CA SER A 6 -0.81 1.94 10.08
C SER A 6 -1.50 0.57 10.06
N ASN A 7 -0.76 -0.50 9.81
CA ASN A 7 -1.27 -1.87 9.79
C ASN A 7 -1.79 -2.32 11.17
N LEU A 8 -1.08 -2.03 12.25
CA LEU A 8 -1.48 -2.40 13.61
C LEU A 8 -2.71 -1.61 14.06
N VAL A 9 -2.72 -0.29 13.77
CA VAL A 9 -3.86 0.57 14.09
C VAL A 9 -5.11 0.09 13.37
N LEU A 10 -5.03 -0.14 12.05
CA LEU A 10 -6.18 -0.60 11.27
C LEU A 10 -6.66 -1.98 11.74
N LYS A 11 -5.75 -2.95 11.91
CA LYS A 11 -6.10 -4.30 12.40
C LYS A 11 -6.86 -4.23 13.73
N SER A 12 -6.38 -3.44 14.68
CA SER A 12 -7.06 -3.25 15.97
C SER A 12 -8.46 -2.64 15.83
N GLN A 13 -8.65 -1.66 14.94
CA GLN A 13 -9.96 -1.03 14.73
C GLN A 13 -10.93 -1.97 13.99
N LEU A 14 -10.47 -2.67 12.96
CA LEU A 14 -11.31 -3.62 12.21
C LEU A 14 -11.71 -4.85 13.04
N ALA A 15 -10.89 -5.26 14.02
CA ALA A 15 -11.26 -6.33 14.95
C ALA A 15 -12.47 -5.95 15.84
N ARG A 16 -12.61 -4.66 16.15
CA ARG A 16 -13.73 -4.12 16.95
C ARG A 16 -14.96 -3.75 16.11
N PHE A 17 -14.79 -3.68 14.81
CA PHE A 17 -15.88 -3.30 13.89
C PHE A 17 -16.73 -4.52 13.54
N ALA A 18 -18.01 -4.47 13.89
CA ALA A 18 -18.99 -5.55 13.65
C ALA A 18 -19.55 -5.57 12.21
N GLY A 19 -18.82 -5.05 11.24
CA GLY A 19 -19.21 -5.06 9.83
C GLY A 19 -18.88 -6.35 9.10
N THR A 20 -19.47 -6.50 7.91
CA THR A 20 -19.19 -7.59 6.97
C THR A 20 -17.75 -7.58 6.48
N ALA A 21 -17.30 -8.68 5.88
CA ALA A 21 -15.97 -8.76 5.27
C ALA A 21 -15.78 -7.69 4.17
N GLN A 22 -16.83 -7.41 3.38
CA GLN A 22 -16.81 -6.39 2.34
C GLN A 22 -16.67 -4.97 2.91
N GLU A 23 -17.37 -4.64 3.99
CA GLU A 23 -17.25 -3.34 4.66
C GLU A 23 -15.87 -3.15 5.29
N LYS A 24 -15.30 -4.21 5.86
CA LYS A 24 -13.92 -4.20 6.39
C LYS A 24 -12.90 -4.00 5.29
N ALA A 25 -13.07 -4.67 4.16
CA ALA A 25 -12.21 -4.51 2.98
C ALA A 25 -12.30 -3.10 2.40
N PHE A 26 -13.51 -2.53 2.30
CA PHE A 26 -13.73 -1.15 1.87
C PHE A 26 -13.06 -0.15 2.81
N ALA A 27 -13.27 -0.28 4.12
CA ALA A 27 -12.63 0.58 5.11
C ALA A 27 -11.10 0.52 5.04
N ALA A 28 -10.55 -0.69 4.84
CA ALA A 28 -9.11 -0.90 4.66
C ALA A 28 -8.60 -0.21 3.39
N ALA A 29 -9.30 -0.34 2.27
CA ALA A 29 -8.94 0.30 1.01
C ALA A 29 -8.92 1.83 1.14
N VAL A 30 -9.94 2.42 1.75
CA VAL A 30 -9.98 3.88 2.00
C VAL A 30 -8.85 4.33 2.91
N PHE A 31 -8.60 3.57 3.98
CA PHE A 31 -7.55 3.92 4.95
C PHE A 31 -6.16 3.88 4.33
N TYR A 32 -5.79 2.74 3.72
CA TYR A 32 -4.45 2.59 3.12
C TYR A 32 -4.26 3.53 1.94
N GLY A 33 -5.24 3.68 1.08
CA GLY A 33 -5.14 4.57 -0.06
C GLY A 33 -5.05 6.05 0.34
N ALA A 34 -5.77 6.47 1.39
CA ALA A 34 -5.64 7.83 1.91
C ALA A 34 -4.27 8.09 2.57
N VAL A 35 -3.64 7.07 3.16
CA VAL A 35 -2.28 7.15 3.70
C VAL A 35 -1.24 7.19 2.57
N GLU A 36 -1.36 6.30 1.60
CA GLU A 36 -0.48 6.19 0.44
C GLU A 36 -0.47 7.47 -0.39
N ARG A 37 -1.65 8.03 -0.68
CA ARG A 37 -1.82 9.24 -1.49
C ARG A 37 -1.82 10.55 -0.69
N LYS A 38 -1.35 10.52 0.56
CA LYS A 38 -1.49 11.63 1.51
C LYS A 38 -1.00 12.97 0.95
N ASN A 39 0.19 13.02 0.34
CA ASN A 39 0.75 14.28 -0.15
C ASN A 39 -0.03 14.83 -1.34
N THR A 40 -0.45 13.96 -2.26
CA THR A 40 -1.32 14.31 -3.39
C THR A 40 -2.66 14.87 -2.89
N LEU A 41 -3.28 14.18 -1.92
CA LEU A 41 -4.55 14.61 -1.34
C LEU A 41 -4.41 15.97 -0.62
N ASP A 42 -3.35 16.12 0.18
CA ASP A 42 -3.07 17.35 0.92
C ASP A 42 -2.82 18.54 -0.02
N TYR A 43 -2.13 18.32 -1.15
CA TYR A 43 -1.95 19.33 -2.18
C TYR A 43 -3.30 19.77 -2.80
N CYS A 44 -4.11 18.79 -3.25
CA CYS A 44 -5.41 19.09 -3.86
C CYS A 44 -6.36 19.82 -2.89
N LEU A 45 -6.40 19.40 -1.62
CA LEU A 45 -7.19 20.04 -0.58
C LEU A 45 -6.69 21.45 -0.25
N GLY A 46 -5.37 21.61 -0.17
CA GLY A 46 -4.72 22.87 0.18
C GLY A 46 -5.05 24.02 -0.77
N LYS A 47 -5.29 23.71 -2.07
CA LYS A 47 -5.68 24.72 -3.07
C LYS A 47 -7.00 25.46 -2.73
N PHE A 48 -7.85 24.87 -1.92
CA PHE A 48 -9.19 25.37 -1.62
C PHE A 48 -9.42 25.68 -0.13
N LEU A 49 -8.37 25.60 0.67
CA LEU A 49 -8.40 25.93 2.09
C LEU A 49 -7.76 27.30 2.32
N GLN A 50 -8.42 28.13 3.12
CA GLN A 50 -7.87 29.44 3.54
C GLN A 50 -6.74 29.30 4.58
N LYS A 51 -6.70 28.18 5.30
CA LYS A 51 -5.69 27.86 6.32
C LYS A 51 -5.05 26.52 6.01
N PRO A 52 -3.78 26.32 6.36
CA PRO A 52 -3.11 25.03 6.18
C PRO A 52 -3.89 23.87 6.80
N LEU A 53 -3.89 22.70 6.14
CA LEU A 53 -4.56 21.49 6.65
C LEU A 53 -4.16 21.16 8.09
N SER A 54 -2.92 21.43 8.49
CA SER A 54 -2.39 21.20 9.83
C SER A 54 -3.16 21.95 10.92
N ARG A 55 -3.81 23.06 10.58
CA ARG A 55 -4.64 23.86 11.51
C ARG A 55 -6.09 23.41 11.61
N LEU A 56 -6.51 22.46 10.78
CA LEU A 56 -7.85 21.87 10.91
C LEU A 56 -7.85 20.81 12.02
N ASP A 57 -9.00 20.64 12.65
CA ASP A 57 -9.23 19.55 13.59
C ASP A 57 -8.85 18.19 12.96
N ALA A 58 -8.18 17.33 13.72
CA ALA A 58 -7.73 16.03 13.23
C ALA A 58 -8.85 15.17 12.60
N PRO A 59 -10.07 15.09 13.16
CA PRO A 59 -11.17 14.39 12.52
C PRO A 59 -11.59 15.02 11.19
N VAL A 60 -11.64 16.34 11.07
CA VAL A 60 -12.01 17.04 9.83
C VAL A 60 -10.98 16.80 8.75
N ARG A 61 -9.71 16.84 9.10
CA ARG A 61 -8.59 16.54 8.21
C ARG A 61 -8.63 15.09 7.70
N ALA A 62 -8.93 14.13 8.59
CA ALA A 62 -9.07 12.73 8.22
C ALA A 62 -10.27 12.52 7.28
N ILE A 63 -11.42 13.15 7.54
CA ILE A 63 -12.61 13.09 6.69
C ILE A 63 -12.31 13.66 5.30
N LEU A 64 -11.63 14.80 5.22
CA LEU A 64 -11.26 15.41 3.94
C LEU A 64 -10.36 14.48 3.11
N ARG A 65 -9.34 13.88 3.71
CA ARG A 65 -8.45 12.95 3.02
C ARG A 65 -9.18 11.69 2.55
N ALA A 66 -9.96 11.06 3.44
CA ALA A 66 -10.72 9.86 3.11
C ALA A 66 -11.80 10.12 2.04
N GLY A 67 -12.50 11.23 2.15
CA GLY A 67 -13.52 11.64 1.16
C GLY A 67 -12.91 11.95 -0.21
N LEU A 68 -11.78 12.68 -0.23
CA LEU A 68 -11.11 12.99 -1.49
C LEU A 68 -10.49 11.73 -2.13
N TYR A 69 -9.92 10.83 -1.33
CA TYR A 69 -9.41 9.55 -1.84
C TYR A 69 -10.51 8.75 -2.54
N GLN A 70 -11.68 8.62 -1.89
CA GLN A 70 -12.83 7.95 -2.49
C GLN A 70 -13.25 8.61 -3.80
N ALA A 71 -13.39 9.94 -3.80
CA ALA A 71 -13.83 10.70 -4.96
C ALA A 71 -12.87 10.64 -6.16
N LYS A 72 -11.56 10.50 -5.93
CA LYS A 72 -10.54 10.52 -7.00
C LYS A 72 -10.09 9.13 -7.45
N TYR A 73 -10.00 8.18 -6.54
CA TYR A 73 -9.28 6.91 -6.80
C TYR A 73 -10.19 5.68 -6.70
N MET A 74 -11.40 5.78 -6.18
CA MET A 74 -12.32 4.65 -6.10
C MET A 74 -13.39 4.75 -7.21
N GLN A 75 -13.16 4.07 -8.32
CA GLN A 75 -14.05 4.10 -9.50
C GLN A 75 -15.50 3.69 -9.19
N SER A 76 -15.71 2.83 -8.19
CA SER A 76 -17.03 2.38 -7.76
C SER A 76 -17.78 3.40 -6.89
N VAL A 77 -17.12 4.50 -6.49
CA VAL A 77 -17.70 5.52 -5.61
C VAL A 77 -17.94 6.81 -6.38
N PRO A 78 -19.20 7.18 -6.64
CA PRO A 78 -19.49 8.46 -7.29
C PRO A 78 -19.04 9.65 -6.42
N VAL A 79 -18.52 10.70 -7.04
CA VAL A 79 -18.00 11.89 -6.32
C VAL A 79 -19.05 12.47 -5.37
N HIS A 80 -20.31 12.57 -5.82
CA HIS A 80 -21.39 13.12 -4.99
C HIS A 80 -21.66 12.26 -3.75
N ALA A 81 -21.53 10.93 -3.85
CA ALA A 81 -21.70 10.02 -2.72
C ALA A 81 -20.56 10.17 -1.71
N ALA A 82 -19.29 10.20 -2.18
CA ALA A 82 -18.13 10.45 -1.31
C ALA A 82 -18.27 11.78 -0.53
N VAL A 83 -18.73 12.85 -1.20
CA VAL A 83 -18.94 14.15 -0.57
C VAL A 83 -20.07 14.09 0.45
N SER A 84 -21.21 13.50 0.09
CA SER A 84 -22.40 13.40 0.97
C SER A 84 -22.07 12.62 2.25
N GLU A 85 -21.42 11.47 2.13
CA GLU A 85 -21.00 10.66 3.28
C GLU A 85 -19.95 11.37 4.16
N SER A 86 -19.03 12.11 3.56
CA SER A 86 -18.05 12.91 4.29
C SER A 86 -18.74 14.01 5.13
N VAL A 87 -19.76 14.66 4.57
CA VAL A 87 -20.58 15.65 5.29
C VAL A 87 -21.39 15.01 6.42
N ALA A 88 -21.99 13.83 6.16
CA ALA A 88 -22.71 13.07 7.19
C ALA A 88 -21.76 12.66 8.32
N LEU A 89 -20.55 12.22 7.99
CA LEU A 89 -19.53 11.83 8.96
C LEU A 89 -19.09 13.01 9.84
N CYS A 90 -18.97 14.23 9.29
CA CYS A 90 -18.72 15.44 10.10
C CYS A 90 -19.77 15.63 11.19
N ARG A 91 -21.05 15.44 10.85
CA ARG A 91 -22.15 15.57 11.82
C ARG A 91 -22.08 14.48 12.89
N ARG A 92 -21.86 13.22 12.49
CA ARG A 92 -21.70 12.08 13.42
C ARG A 92 -20.53 12.28 14.39
N MET A 93 -19.43 12.87 13.92
CA MET A 93 -18.24 13.16 14.74
C MET A 93 -18.34 14.49 15.53
N LYS A 94 -19.53 15.08 15.66
CA LYS A 94 -19.77 16.33 16.37
C LYS A 94 -18.95 17.52 15.80
N LYS A 95 -18.69 17.50 14.49
CA LYS A 95 -18.00 18.56 13.74
C LYS A 95 -18.91 19.20 12.70
N ALA A 96 -20.20 19.39 13.04
CA ALA A 96 -21.22 19.90 12.12
C ALA A 96 -20.87 21.27 11.53
N SER A 97 -20.17 22.14 12.26
CA SER A 97 -19.69 23.44 11.78
C SER A 97 -18.72 23.34 10.60
N ALA A 98 -18.02 22.22 10.45
CA ALA A 98 -17.12 21.98 9.33
C ALA A 98 -17.82 21.39 8.09
N ALA A 99 -19.09 21.01 8.18
CA ALA A 99 -19.82 20.33 7.10
C ALA A 99 -19.86 21.14 5.79
N GLY A 100 -20.10 22.45 5.88
CA GLY A 100 -20.07 23.34 4.72
C GLY A 100 -18.71 23.45 4.06
N LEU A 101 -17.65 23.56 4.87
CA LEU A 101 -16.26 23.56 4.41
C LEU A 101 -15.93 22.24 3.69
N VAL A 102 -16.24 21.10 4.31
CA VAL A 102 -15.96 19.77 3.75
C VAL A 102 -16.67 19.60 2.40
N ASN A 103 -17.93 19.96 2.29
CA ASN A 103 -18.68 19.91 1.02
C ASN A 103 -18.02 20.77 -0.07
N ALA A 104 -17.71 22.03 0.23
CA ALA A 104 -17.15 22.97 -0.74
C ALA A 104 -15.74 22.54 -1.20
N VAL A 105 -14.89 22.15 -0.25
CA VAL A 105 -13.50 21.76 -0.54
C VAL A 105 -13.45 20.46 -1.33
N LEU A 106 -14.18 19.41 -0.93
CA LEU A 106 -14.17 18.12 -1.62
C LEU A 106 -14.65 18.21 -3.07
N ARG A 107 -15.73 18.96 -3.34
CA ARG A 107 -16.24 19.14 -4.71
C ARG A 107 -15.20 19.76 -5.64
N ARG A 108 -14.47 20.76 -5.17
CA ARG A 108 -13.44 21.46 -5.95
C ARG A 108 -12.15 20.61 -6.05
N ALA A 109 -11.72 20.02 -4.96
CA ALA A 109 -10.49 19.22 -4.92
C ALA A 109 -10.58 17.93 -5.75
N ALA A 110 -11.77 17.34 -5.87
CA ALA A 110 -11.99 16.16 -6.70
C ALA A 110 -11.72 16.43 -8.20
N ALA A 111 -11.93 17.66 -8.66
CA ALA A 111 -11.73 18.06 -10.05
C ALA A 111 -10.26 18.42 -10.39
N VAL A 112 -9.37 18.50 -9.40
CA VAL A 112 -7.95 18.82 -9.65
C VAL A 112 -7.27 17.65 -10.36
N ASP A 113 -6.68 17.91 -11.51
CA ASP A 113 -5.86 16.95 -12.26
C ASP A 113 -4.38 17.27 -11.98
N VAL A 114 -3.75 16.50 -11.10
CA VAL A 114 -2.36 16.73 -10.67
C VAL A 114 -1.33 16.51 -11.79
N GLU A 115 -1.72 15.81 -12.86
CA GLU A 115 -0.83 15.61 -14.01
C GLU A 115 -0.75 16.85 -14.89
N LYS A 116 -1.79 17.70 -14.84
CA LYS A 116 -1.88 18.96 -15.59
C LYS A 116 -1.48 20.20 -14.77
N GLU A 117 -1.10 19.99 -13.51
CA GLU A 117 -0.69 21.11 -12.65
C GLU A 117 0.72 21.60 -13.00
N ALA A 118 0.89 22.92 -12.91
CA ALA A 118 2.22 23.53 -12.97
C ALA A 118 2.85 23.50 -11.57
N PHE A 119 4.08 23.04 -11.47
CA PHE A 119 4.84 22.93 -10.23
C PHE A 119 6.05 23.88 -10.27
N GLU A 120 6.44 24.38 -9.09
CA GLU A 120 7.60 25.27 -8.95
C GLU A 120 8.95 24.56 -9.20
N SER A 121 8.97 23.24 -9.00
CA SER A 121 10.15 22.40 -9.21
C SER A 121 9.77 20.97 -9.55
N GLU A 122 10.70 20.27 -10.21
CA GLU A 122 10.56 18.83 -10.48
C GLU A 122 10.42 18.01 -9.19
N THR A 123 11.14 18.37 -8.14
CA THR A 123 11.01 17.73 -6.82
C THR A 123 9.58 17.88 -6.27
N GLN A 124 8.98 19.07 -6.39
CA GLN A 124 7.61 19.29 -5.96
C GLN A 124 6.63 18.46 -6.79
N ARG A 125 6.83 18.38 -8.11
CA ARG A 125 6.05 17.53 -9.00
C ARG A 125 6.05 16.08 -8.53
N LEU A 126 7.23 15.50 -8.32
CA LEU A 126 7.36 14.12 -7.85
C LEU A 126 6.70 13.92 -6.47
N CYS A 127 6.88 14.86 -5.55
CA CYS A 127 6.25 14.78 -4.22
C CYS A 127 4.73 14.76 -4.29
N VAL A 128 4.14 15.52 -5.21
CA VAL A 128 2.68 15.62 -5.34
C VAL A 128 2.12 14.47 -6.17
N GLN A 129 2.67 14.21 -7.36
CA GLN A 129 2.14 13.16 -8.25
C GLN A 129 2.31 11.76 -7.68
N TYR A 130 3.46 11.48 -7.04
CA TYR A 130 3.77 10.17 -6.47
C TYR A 130 3.62 10.09 -4.95
N SER A 131 3.10 11.15 -4.32
CA SER A 131 2.83 11.18 -2.86
C SER A 131 4.06 10.79 -2.00
N VAL A 132 5.25 11.11 -2.47
CA VAL A 132 6.53 10.80 -1.80
C VAL A 132 7.01 12.00 -0.97
N SER A 133 7.82 11.73 0.07
CA SER A 133 8.44 12.81 0.83
C SER A 133 9.58 13.49 0.06
N GLN A 134 9.79 14.78 0.30
CA GLN A 134 10.83 15.54 -0.39
C GLN A 134 12.24 14.91 -0.26
N PRO A 135 12.70 14.43 0.91
CA PRO A 135 14.00 13.77 1.00
C PRO A 135 14.14 12.54 0.11
N VAL A 136 13.07 11.75 -0.04
CA VAL A 136 13.08 10.57 -0.91
C VAL A 136 13.08 10.98 -2.38
N ALA A 137 12.29 11.99 -2.77
CA ALA A 137 12.30 12.50 -4.14
C ALA A 137 13.69 13.02 -4.53
N VAL A 138 14.32 13.83 -3.67
CA VAL A 138 15.69 14.35 -3.90
C VAL A 138 16.71 13.22 -3.98
N LEU A 139 16.63 12.22 -3.09
CA LEU A 139 17.53 11.06 -3.12
C LEU A 139 17.46 10.31 -4.44
N LEU A 140 16.24 10.02 -4.91
CA LEU A 140 16.04 9.31 -6.17
C LEU A 140 16.50 10.14 -7.38
N GLN A 141 16.22 11.43 -7.40
CA GLN A 141 16.69 12.33 -8.46
C GLN A 141 18.23 12.42 -8.52
N THR A 142 18.89 12.36 -7.37
CA THR A 142 20.35 12.46 -7.27
C THR A 142 21.05 11.14 -7.61
N GLN A 143 20.55 10.04 -7.07
CA GLN A 143 21.25 8.74 -7.20
C GLN A 143 20.77 7.93 -8.41
N LEU A 144 19.52 8.06 -8.82
CA LEU A 144 18.91 7.26 -9.87
C LEU A 144 18.05 8.13 -10.82
N PRO A 145 18.59 9.22 -11.41
CA PRO A 145 17.80 10.18 -12.16
C PRO A 145 17.01 9.56 -13.33
N ALA A 146 17.61 8.60 -14.05
CA ALA A 146 16.98 7.91 -15.16
C ALA A 146 15.83 6.95 -14.76
N TYR A 147 15.75 6.59 -13.49
CA TYR A 147 14.79 5.60 -12.97
C TYR A 147 13.84 6.18 -11.92
N ALA A 148 14.09 7.38 -11.40
CA ALA A 148 13.36 7.96 -10.28
C ALA A 148 11.85 7.91 -10.48
N GLU A 149 11.37 8.40 -11.60
CA GLU A 149 9.93 8.45 -11.90
C GLU A 149 9.32 7.04 -12.08
N ARG A 150 10.01 6.14 -12.77
CA ARG A 150 9.55 4.75 -12.93
C ARG A 150 9.46 4.01 -11.60
N LEU A 151 10.42 4.22 -10.70
CA LEU A 151 10.40 3.63 -9.35
C LEU A 151 9.24 4.17 -8.53
N LEU A 152 8.99 5.48 -8.60
CA LEU A 152 7.87 6.10 -7.90
C LEU A 152 6.52 5.64 -8.46
N ALA A 153 6.37 5.55 -9.78
CA ALA A 153 5.16 5.02 -10.41
C ALA A 153 4.91 3.57 -10.02
N ALA A 154 5.94 2.72 -10.08
CA ALA A 154 5.84 1.31 -9.70
C ALA A 154 5.50 1.10 -8.22
N SER A 155 5.77 2.09 -7.34
CA SER A 155 5.40 2.00 -5.92
C SER A 155 3.89 1.93 -5.66
N PHE A 156 3.07 2.34 -6.62
CA PHE A 156 1.61 2.23 -6.55
C PHE A 156 1.06 0.92 -7.12
N GLU A 157 1.90 0.15 -7.77
CA GLU A 157 1.50 -1.16 -8.28
C GLU A 157 1.38 -2.15 -7.10
N LYS A 158 0.35 -2.98 -7.15
CA LYS A 158 0.21 -4.04 -6.16
C LYS A 158 1.29 -5.09 -6.41
N PRO A 159 2.22 -5.31 -5.46
CA PRO A 159 3.26 -6.31 -5.65
C PRO A 159 2.64 -7.70 -5.77
N ALA A 160 3.18 -8.51 -6.70
CA ALA A 160 2.84 -9.92 -6.74
C ALA A 160 3.28 -10.61 -5.44
N LEU A 161 2.47 -11.55 -4.97
CA LEU A 161 2.84 -12.38 -3.83
C LEU A 161 3.92 -13.37 -4.25
N ALA A 162 5.16 -13.07 -3.94
CA ALA A 162 6.28 -13.98 -4.21
C ALA A 162 6.48 -14.97 -3.07
N VAL A 163 6.68 -16.23 -3.43
CA VAL A 163 6.99 -17.31 -2.49
C VAL A 163 8.22 -18.06 -2.95
N ARG A 164 8.96 -18.59 -2.01
CA ARG A 164 10.05 -19.52 -2.24
C ARG A 164 9.58 -20.94 -1.97
N VAL A 165 9.76 -21.81 -2.94
CA VAL A 165 9.44 -23.24 -2.82
C VAL A 165 10.43 -23.91 -1.85
N ASN A 166 9.91 -24.73 -0.95
CA ASN A 166 10.73 -25.56 -0.07
C ASN A 166 11.17 -26.81 -0.83
N THR A 167 12.34 -26.74 -1.45
CA THR A 167 12.88 -27.81 -2.29
C THR A 167 13.24 -29.08 -1.53
N LEU A 168 13.27 -29.05 -0.19
CA LEU A 168 13.41 -30.24 0.64
C LEU A 168 12.12 -31.08 0.71
N LYS A 169 10.97 -30.48 0.37
CA LYS A 169 9.65 -31.12 0.49
C LYS A 169 8.94 -31.28 -0.84
N THR A 170 9.14 -30.37 -1.78
CA THR A 170 8.39 -30.35 -3.04
C THR A 170 9.17 -29.71 -4.17
N THR A 171 8.61 -29.71 -5.38
CA THR A 171 9.15 -29.01 -6.54
C THR A 171 8.23 -27.84 -6.94
N PRO A 172 8.72 -26.83 -7.69
CA PRO A 172 7.87 -25.74 -8.18
C PRO A 172 6.67 -26.24 -8.97
N GLN A 173 6.84 -27.28 -9.78
CA GLN A 173 5.77 -27.87 -10.60
C GLN A 173 4.72 -28.56 -9.73
N ALA A 174 5.12 -29.38 -8.77
CA ALA A 174 4.20 -30.07 -7.87
C ALA A 174 3.43 -29.06 -6.98
N LEU A 175 4.12 -28.04 -6.45
CA LEU A 175 3.47 -26.99 -5.69
C LEU A 175 2.47 -26.18 -6.52
N SER A 176 2.83 -25.82 -7.77
CA SER A 176 1.90 -25.12 -8.67
C SER A 176 0.63 -25.93 -8.95
N ALA A 177 0.78 -27.24 -9.15
CA ALA A 177 -0.36 -28.13 -9.37
C ALA A 177 -1.26 -28.22 -8.13
N SER A 178 -0.68 -28.34 -6.92
CA SER A 178 -1.44 -28.34 -5.65
C SER A 178 -2.18 -27.05 -5.43
N LEU A 179 -1.51 -25.90 -5.59
CA LEU A 179 -2.12 -24.58 -5.45
C LEU A 179 -3.29 -24.35 -6.44
N ALA A 180 -3.14 -24.84 -7.67
CA ALA A 180 -4.20 -24.74 -8.68
C ALA A 180 -5.46 -25.47 -8.27
N ALA A 181 -5.36 -26.61 -7.57
CA ALA A 181 -6.52 -27.35 -7.03
C ALA A 181 -7.29 -26.53 -5.97
N HIS A 182 -6.64 -25.56 -5.33
CA HIS A 182 -7.26 -24.62 -4.39
C HIS A 182 -7.59 -23.25 -5.02
N GLY A 183 -7.55 -23.15 -6.37
CA GLY A 183 -7.91 -21.92 -7.10
C GLY A 183 -6.83 -20.84 -7.08
N VAL A 184 -5.59 -21.16 -6.66
CA VAL A 184 -4.46 -20.23 -6.63
C VAL A 184 -3.61 -20.43 -7.87
N ALA A 185 -3.50 -19.40 -8.72
CA ALA A 185 -2.61 -19.44 -9.86
C ALA A 185 -1.16 -19.16 -9.43
N ALA A 186 -0.22 -19.96 -9.92
CA ALA A 186 1.20 -19.81 -9.63
C ALA A 186 2.00 -19.73 -10.93
N LYS A 187 2.81 -18.65 -11.07
CA LYS A 187 3.69 -18.42 -12.22
C LYS A 187 5.15 -18.49 -11.76
N PRO A 188 6.07 -19.03 -12.58
CA PRO A 188 7.49 -18.95 -12.26
C PRO A 188 7.94 -17.51 -12.04
N GLY A 189 8.71 -17.28 -10.99
CA GLY A 189 9.38 -16.02 -10.75
C GLY A 189 10.71 -15.90 -11.51
N ARG A 190 11.43 -14.81 -11.27
CA ARG A 190 12.74 -14.51 -11.90
C ARG A 190 13.90 -15.23 -11.22
N VAL A 191 13.71 -15.64 -9.97
CA VAL A 191 14.73 -16.36 -9.19
C VAL A 191 14.37 -17.84 -9.19
N ALA A 192 15.38 -18.71 -9.23
CA ALA A 192 15.18 -20.15 -9.16
C ALA A 192 14.34 -20.54 -7.93
N ASN A 193 13.40 -21.46 -8.11
CA ASN A 193 12.47 -21.89 -7.07
C ASN A 193 11.54 -20.78 -6.50
N SER A 194 11.42 -19.64 -7.19
CA SER A 194 10.43 -18.60 -6.90
C SER A 194 9.16 -18.86 -7.68
N LEU A 195 8.01 -18.68 -7.01
CA LEU A 195 6.70 -18.61 -7.64
C LEU A 195 6.02 -17.29 -7.27
N LEU A 196 5.29 -16.72 -8.23
CA LEU A 196 4.41 -15.57 -8.05
C LEU A 196 2.98 -16.07 -7.99
N LEU A 197 2.29 -15.83 -6.86
CA LEU A 197 0.94 -16.31 -6.61
C LEU A 197 -0.08 -15.22 -6.92
N GLU A 198 -1.17 -15.61 -7.57
CA GLU A 198 -2.35 -14.80 -7.84
C GLU A 198 -3.58 -15.48 -7.24
N GLY A 199 -4.43 -14.70 -6.55
CA GLY A 199 -5.66 -15.23 -5.96
C GLY A 199 -5.47 -16.01 -4.64
N ALA A 200 -4.31 -15.95 -4.02
CA ALA A 200 -3.99 -16.74 -2.81
C ALA A 200 -4.85 -16.42 -1.57
N GLY A 201 -5.56 -15.27 -1.54
CA GLY A 201 -6.37 -14.87 -0.40
C GLY A 201 -5.57 -14.82 0.90
N ASP A 202 -6.05 -15.52 1.94
CA ASP A 202 -5.31 -15.69 3.20
C ASP A 202 -4.32 -16.87 3.06
N VAL A 203 -3.07 -16.54 2.83
CA VAL A 203 -1.98 -17.51 2.66
C VAL A 203 -1.85 -18.45 3.86
N ALA A 204 -2.12 -17.95 5.07
CA ALA A 204 -2.02 -18.77 6.29
C ALA A 204 -3.10 -19.87 6.36
N ALA A 205 -4.15 -19.76 5.56
CA ALA A 205 -5.20 -20.76 5.47
C ALA A 205 -4.93 -21.85 4.40
N LEU A 206 -3.91 -21.67 3.56
CA LEU A 206 -3.57 -22.66 2.54
C LEU A 206 -2.91 -23.90 3.17
N PRO A 207 -3.35 -25.14 2.83
CA PRO A 207 -2.73 -26.36 3.30
C PRO A 207 -1.24 -26.43 3.00
N GLU A 208 -0.82 -26.03 1.82
CA GLU A 208 0.56 -26.01 1.36
C GLU A 208 1.45 -25.10 2.22
N PHE A 209 0.90 -24.00 2.72
CA PHE A 209 1.63 -23.13 3.66
C PHE A 209 1.73 -23.77 5.04
N CYS A 210 0.65 -24.35 5.55
CA CYS A 210 0.62 -25.06 6.83
C CYS A 210 1.59 -26.25 6.86
N GLU A 211 1.72 -26.96 5.75
CA GLU A 211 2.65 -28.08 5.56
C GLU A 211 4.10 -27.61 5.34
N GLY A 212 4.31 -26.32 5.14
CA GLY A 212 5.62 -25.72 4.91
C GLY A 212 6.24 -26.09 3.55
N LEU A 213 5.39 -26.25 2.52
CA LEU A 213 5.83 -26.50 1.15
C LEU A 213 6.40 -25.25 0.49
N PHE A 214 6.09 -24.08 1.01
CA PHE A 214 6.65 -22.81 0.58
C PHE A 214 6.76 -21.81 1.73
N HIS A 215 7.56 -20.78 1.51
CA HIS A 215 7.72 -19.62 2.41
C HIS A 215 7.44 -18.33 1.66
N VAL A 216 6.71 -17.39 2.28
CA VAL A 216 6.49 -16.06 1.70
C VAL A 216 7.79 -15.27 1.77
N GLN A 217 8.36 -14.95 0.62
CA GLN A 217 9.63 -14.22 0.54
C GLN A 217 9.69 -13.46 -0.79
N SER A 218 10.05 -12.17 -0.75
CA SER A 218 10.23 -11.38 -1.96
C SER A 218 11.36 -11.91 -2.82
N GLU A 219 11.23 -11.79 -4.13
CA GLU A 219 12.29 -12.21 -5.07
C GLU A 219 13.63 -11.49 -4.82
N ALA A 220 13.58 -10.22 -4.40
CA ALA A 220 14.80 -9.49 -4.03
C ALA A 220 15.53 -10.13 -2.85
N SER A 221 14.80 -10.63 -1.84
CA SER A 221 15.40 -11.36 -0.71
C SER A 221 15.95 -12.72 -1.15
N GLN A 222 15.25 -13.43 -2.04
CA GLN A 222 15.73 -14.69 -2.61
C GLN A 222 17.00 -14.48 -3.46
N ALA A 223 17.02 -13.42 -4.28
CA ALA A 223 18.18 -13.06 -5.09
C ALA A 223 19.41 -12.71 -4.24
N ALA A 224 19.21 -12.02 -3.11
CA ALA A 224 20.32 -11.72 -2.18
C ALA A 224 20.95 -13.00 -1.60
N CYS A 225 20.12 -14.00 -1.25
CA CYS A 225 20.63 -15.29 -0.78
C CYS A 225 21.34 -16.08 -1.90
N ALA A 226 20.75 -16.06 -3.10
CA ALA A 226 21.37 -16.70 -4.26
C ALA A 226 22.72 -16.07 -4.64
N ALA A 227 22.85 -14.75 -4.49
CA ALA A 227 24.11 -14.04 -4.75
C ALA A 227 25.21 -14.37 -3.73
N LEU A 228 24.84 -14.68 -2.48
CA LEU A 228 25.79 -15.12 -1.47
C LEU A 228 26.38 -16.51 -1.80
N ALA A 229 25.55 -17.42 -2.34
CA ALA A 229 25.93 -18.75 -2.81
C ALA A 229 26.90 -19.50 -1.85
N PRO A 230 26.55 -19.71 -0.58
CA PRO A 230 27.45 -20.31 0.40
C PRO A 230 27.78 -21.77 0.02
N ARG A 231 29.00 -22.18 0.28
CA ARG A 231 29.48 -23.56 0.00
C ARG A 231 29.47 -24.40 1.27
N PRO A 232 29.31 -25.72 1.16
CA PRO A 232 29.42 -26.60 2.32
C PRO A 232 30.72 -26.38 3.09
N GLY A 233 30.61 -26.18 4.42
CA GLY A 233 31.76 -25.93 5.29
C GLY A 233 32.11 -24.44 5.50
N GLU A 234 31.54 -23.53 4.75
CA GLU A 234 31.73 -22.09 4.97
C GLU A 234 30.94 -21.62 6.22
N LYS A 235 31.52 -20.66 6.93
CA LYS A 235 30.86 -20.01 8.07
C LYS A 235 30.14 -18.74 7.59
N VAL A 236 28.84 -18.70 7.72
CA VAL A 236 28.01 -17.55 7.32
C VAL A 236 27.46 -16.89 8.57
N LEU A 237 27.56 -15.54 8.65
CA LEU A 237 26.97 -14.75 9.70
C LEU A 237 25.79 -13.94 9.12
N ASP A 238 24.57 -14.22 9.58
CA ASP A 238 23.39 -13.41 9.28
C ASP A 238 23.15 -12.44 10.44
N VAL A 239 23.56 -11.18 10.26
CA VAL A 239 23.40 -10.11 11.27
C VAL A 239 21.97 -9.60 11.39
N CYS A 240 21.07 -9.96 10.47
CA CYS A 240 19.65 -9.61 10.44
C CYS A 240 18.77 -10.85 10.31
N ALA A 241 19.11 -11.92 11.02
CA ALA A 241 18.53 -13.25 10.88
C ALA A 241 16.99 -13.31 11.11
N ALA A 242 16.46 -12.55 12.06
CA ALA A 242 15.03 -12.60 12.39
C ALA A 242 14.15 -12.03 11.27
N PRO A 243 13.06 -12.72 10.91
CA PRO A 243 12.48 -13.96 11.43
C PRO A 243 13.00 -15.26 10.76
N GLY A 244 14.15 -15.25 10.11
CA GLY A 244 14.78 -16.45 9.54
C GLY A 244 14.58 -16.64 8.03
N GLY A 245 13.84 -15.79 7.36
CA GLY A 245 13.49 -15.96 5.94
C GLY A 245 14.67 -16.04 4.99
N LYS A 246 15.80 -15.38 5.28
CA LYS A 246 17.04 -15.47 4.50
C LYS A 246 17.95 -16.58 5.02
N SER A 247 18.06 -16.74 6.34
CA SER A 247 18.90 -17.77 6.96
C SER A 247 18.47 -19.21 6.62
N ALA A 248 17.18 -19.40 6.29
CA ALA A 248 16.61 -20.70 5.90
C ALA A 248 16.57 -20.91 4.36
N THR A 249 17.34 -20.11 3.59
CA THR A 249 17.40 -20.22 2.12
C THR A 249 18.55 -21.12 1.63
#